data_dc8e3479dafd2929a760a375e640f138
#
_entry.id   dc8e3479dafd2929a760a375e640f138
#
_cell.length_a   1.000
_cell.length_b   1.000
_cell.length_c   1.000
_cell.angle_alpha   90.00
_cell.angle_beta   90.00
_cell.angle_gamma   90.00
#
_symmetry.space_group_name_H-M   'P 1'
#
loop_
_entity.id
_entity.type
_entity.pdbx_description
1 polymer ?
#
loop_
_entity_poly.entity_id
_entity_poly.type
_entity_poly.pdbx_seq_one_letter_code
_entity_poly.pdbx_strand_id
1 'polypeptide(L)'
;MRQVHTTFPCGDILLEGVWHFPLVTEPSPAVIVCHPHPLYGGSMSSSTVLAICQTLARYSITAFRFNFRGVGKSGGEYGGGIDEQEDVKAALDLITLTSGIDRERIGLAGYSFGAGVGVPVAVRDERVSLLAMVSPALLDSGWQQLKECSKPKFMISGSHDFIIPPQQLEQYVRDTPELREFEVISGANHFWQGYEDEVADKVARFFANGFSLTEPG
;
A
#
# COMPACT_ATOMS: atom_id res chain seq x y z
N MET A 1 -7.96 -4.01 17.83
CA MET A 1 -7.89 -3.01 16.76
C MET A 1 -9.01 -1.99 16.92
N ARG A 2 -8.72 -0.69 16.77
CA ARG A 2 -9.68 0.41 16.80
C ARG A 2 -9.67 1.10 15.41
N GLN A 3 -10.85 1.30 14.83
CA GLN A 3 -10.99 2.06 13.58
C GLN A 3 -11.44 3.50 13.86
N VAL A 4 -10.87 4.45 13.12
CA VAL A 4 -11.22 5.87 13.22
C VAL A 4 -11.33 6.45 11.81
N HIS A 5 -12.50 6.96 11.47
CA HIS A 5 -12.73 7.70 10.23
C HIS A 5 -12.17 9.11 10.36
N THR A 6 -11.60 9.61 9.28
CA THR A 6 -11.05 10.95 9.22
C THR A 6 -11.23 11.56 7.83
N THR A 7 -11.11 12.87 7.76
CA THR A 7 -10.87 13.60 6.53
C THR A 7 -9.59 14.41 6.68
N PHE A 8 -8.87 14.62 5.59
CA PHE A 8 -7.62 15.36 5.61
C PHE A 8 -7.44 16.17 4.32
N PRO A 9 -6.75 17.32 4.38
CA PRO A 9 -6.57 18.18 3.23
C PRO A 9 -5.54 17.64 2.23
N CYS A 10 -5.81 17.85 0.94
CA CYS A 10 -4.87 17.69 -0.15
C CYS A 10 -5.04 18.89 -1.10
N GLY A 11 -4.22 19.92 -0.95
CA GLY A 11 -4.44 21.21 -1.60
C GLY A 11 -5.81 21.78 -1.25
N ASP A 12 -6.62 22.07 -2.28
CA ASP A 12 -7.95 22.65 -2.13
C ASP A 12 -9.08 21.63 -1.92
N ILE A 13 -8.75 20.33 -1.88
CA ILE A 13 -9.73 19.27 -1.68
C ILE A 13 -9.56 18.59 -0.32
N LEU A 14 -10.63 17.91 0.13
CA LEU A 14 -10.59 17.02 1.29
C LEU A 14 -10.66 15.57 0.82
N LEU A 15 -9.81 14.73 1.36
CA LEU A 15 -9.83 13.29 1.17
C LEU A 15 -10.38 12.60 2.41
N GLU A 16 -11.10 11.48 2.21
CA GLU A 16 -11.56 10.64 3.32
C GLU A 16 -10.63 9.45 3.54
N GLY A 17 -10.46 9.06 4.80
CA GLY A 17 -9.66 7.89 5.14
C GLY A 17 -10.11 7.21 6.42
N VAL A 18 -9.54 6.02 6.66
CA VAL A 18 -9.81 5.22 7.85
C VAL A 18 -8.51 4.69 8.42
N TRP A 19 -8.29 4.99 9.68
CA TRP A 19 -7.23 4.44 10.50
C TRP A 19 -7.61 3.08 11.06
N HIS A 20 -6.65 2.16 11.11
CA HIS A 20 -6.71 0.91 11.82
C HIS A 20 -5.58 0.91 12.85
N PHE A 21 -5.89 1.35 14.07
CA PHE A 21 -4.91 1.36 15.16
C PHE A 21 -4.83 0.01 15.85
N PRO A 22 -3.63 -0.55 16.08
CA PRO A 22 -3.45 -1.71 16.93
C PRO A 22 -3.80 -1.38 18.39
N LEU A 23 -3.97 -2.39 19.23
CA LEU A 23 -4.14 -2.22 20.69
C LEU A 23 -2.77 -2.31 21.38
N VAL A 24 -1.94 -1.32 21.16
CA VAL A 24 -0.60 -1.19 21.77
C VAL A 24 -0.46 0.16 22.46
N THR A 25 0.44 0.24 23.44
CA THR A 25 0.71 1.47 24.23
C THR A 25 1.91 2.26 23.69
N GLU A 26 2.79 1.60 22.96
CA GLU A 26 3.99 2.20 22.36
C GLU A 26 3.66 2.86 21.01
N PRO A 27 4.44 3.86 20.56
CA PRO A 27 4.33 4.32 19.19
C PRO A 27 4.49 3.17 18.21
N SER A 28 3.50 3.00 17.29
CA SER A 28 3.49 1.92 16.32
C SER A 28 4.05 2.36 14.97
N PRO A 29 4.73 1.49 14.22
CA PRO A 29 4.97 1.70 12.79
C PRO A 29 3.66 1.98 12.06
N ALA A 30 3.73 2.60 10.88
CA ALA A 30 2.54 2.87 10.10
C ALA A 30 2.71 2.46 8.63
N VAL A 31 1.63 1.99 8.00
CA VAL A 31 1.59 1.65 6.58
C VAL A 31 0.40 2.33 5.93
N ILE A 32 0.67 3.09 4.84
CA ILE A 32 -0.36 3.59 3.94
C ILE A 32 -0.74 2.47 2.99
N VAL A 33 -2.04 2.26 2.79
CA VAL A 33 -2.56 1.24 1.85
C VAL A 33 -3.36 1.94 0.75
N CYS A 34 -2.81 1.92 -0.47
CA CYS A 34 -3.37 2.54 -1.66
C CYS A 34 -4.24 1.55 -2.43
N HIS A 35 -5.48 1.95 -2.73
CA HIS A 35 -6.50 1.09 -3.33
C HIS A 35 -6.36 0.91 -4.86
N PRO A 36 -7.00 -0.12 -5.47
CA PRO A 36 -6.95 -0.37 -6.91
C PRO A 36 -7.74 0.69 -7.70
N HIS A 37 -7.82 0.50 -9.02
CA HIS A 37 -8.22 1.53 -9.98
C HIS A 37 -9.63 2.09 -9.74
N PRO A 38 -9.77 3.42 -9.56
CA PRO A 38 -11.05 4.08 -9.24
C PRO A 38 -12.16 3.80 -10.26
N LEU A 39 -11.84 3.90 -11.55
CA LEU A 39 -12.84 3.76 -12.62
C LEU A 39 -13.33 2.31 -12.81
N TYR A 40 -12.69 1.34 -12.15
CA TYR A 40 -13.13 -0.06 -12.13
C TYR A 40 -13.67 -0.49 -10.76
N GLY A 41 -14.17 0.46 -9.99
CA GLY A 41 -14.81 0.21 -8.70
C GLY A 41 -13.83 0.07 -7.52
N GLY A 42 -12.56 0.37 -7.74
CA GLY A 42 -11.55 0.39 -6.68
C GLY A 42 -11.81 1.52 -5.68
N SER A 43 -11.69 1.18 -4.40
CA SER A 43 -11.82 2.13 -3.29
C SER A 43 -11.09 1.60 -2.05
N MET A 44 -10.97 2.43 -1.04
CA MET A 44 -10.43 2.02 0.27
C MET A 44 -11.24 0.89 0.93
N SER A 45 -12.45 0.59 0.43
CA SER A 45 -13.32 -0.48 0.91
C SER A 45 -13.20 -1.78 0.12
N SER A 46 -12.30 -1.87 -0.86
CA SER A 46 -11.98 -3.13 -1.56
C SER A 46 -11.54 -4.20 -0.56
N SER A 47 -12.03 -5.44 -0.72
CA SER A 47 -11.82 -6.53 0.25
C SER A 47 -10.35 -6.78 0.58
N THR A 48 -9.49 -6.79 -0.43
CA THR A 48 -8.03 -6.94 -0.27
C THR A 48 -7.42 -5.80 0.54
N VAL A 49 -7.83 -4.55 0.30
CA VAL A 49 -7.36 -3.37 1.07
C VAL A 49 -7.76 -3.48 2.54
N LEU A 50 -9.02 -3.89 2.79
CA LEU A 50 -9.54 -4.11 4.13
C LEU A 50 -8.76 -5.22 4.86
N ALA A 51 -8.56 -6.36 4.21
CA ALA A 51 -7.82 -7.49 4.77
C ALA A 51 -6.38 -7.10 5.14
N ILE A 52 -5.67 -6.39 4.24
CA ILE A 52 -4.31 -5.88 4.52
C ILE A 52 -4.31 -4.97 5.75
N CYS A 53 -5.21 -3.98 5.82
CA CYS A 53 -5.25 -3.05 6.95
C CYS A 53 -5.57 -3.75 8.28
N GLN A 54 -6.51 -4.71 8.27
CA GLN A 54 -6.88 -5.46 9.45
C GLN A 54 -5.74 -6.36 9.93
N THR A 55 -5.02 -6.99 8.99
CA THR A 55 -3.91 -7.86 9.31
C THR A 55 -2.70 -7.06 9.82
N LEU A 56 -2.35 -5.94 9.20
CA LEU A 56 -1.32 -5.03 9.70
C LEU A 56 -1.58 -4.64 11.17
N ALA A 57 -2.82 -4.30 11.51
CA ALA A 57 -3.16 -3.95 12.89
C ALA A 57 -3.02 -5.13 13.87
N ARG A 58 -3.23 -6.38 13.43
CA ARG A 58 -2.91 -7.59 14.22
C ARG A 58 -1.41 -7.76 14.46
N TYR A 59 -0.58 -7.34 13.50
CA TYR A 59 0.88 -7.32 13.61
C TYR A 59 1.43 -6.06 14.32
N SER A 60 0.58 -5.35 15.09
CA SER A 60 0.97 -4.14 15.83
C SER A 60 1.42 -2.98 14.95
N ILE A 61 0.99 -2.93 13.71
CA ILE A 61 1.26 -1.87 12.74
C ILE A 61 -0.01 -1.06 12.52
N THR A 62 0.06 0.26 12.70
CA THR A 62 -1.04 1.14 12.31
C THR A 62 -1.18 1.12 10.80
N ALA A 63 -2.39 0.84 10.28
CA ALA A 63 -2.66 0.95 8.86
C ALA A 63 -3.58 2.15 8.58
N PHE A 64 -3.28 2.86 7.50
CA PHE A 64 -4.10 3.94 7.01
C PHE A 64 -4.50 3.67 5.56
N ARG A 65 -5.81 3.57 5.31
CA ARG A 65 -6.39 3.49 3.97
C ARG A 65 -7.24 4.73 3.71
N PHE A 66 -7.22 5.20 2.49
CA PHE A 66 -7.97 6.39 2.09
C PHE A 66 -8.53 6.22 0.68
N ASN A 67 -9.52 7.02 0.32
CA ASN A 67 -10.01 7.12 -1.04
C ASN A 67 -9.22 8.19 -1.79
N PHE A 68 -8.68 7.83 -2.96
CA PHE A 68 -8.13 8.80 -3.88
C PHE A 68 -9.17 9.83 -4.29
N ARG A 69 -8.72 10.95 -4.82
CA ARG A 69 -9.58 12.01 -5.37
C ARG A 69 -10.66 11.45 -6.30
N GLY A 70 -11.87 11.99 -6.22
CA GLY A 70 -13.00 11.54 -7.02
C GLY A 70 -13.64 10.22 -6.60
N VAL A 71 -13.17 9.58 -5.49
CA VAL A 71 -13.71 8.32 -4.98
C VAL A 71 -14.45 8.52 -3.66
N GLY A 72 -15.64 7.97 -3.55
CA GLY A 72 -16.45 8.03 -2.33
C GLY A 72 -16.78 9.46 -1.92
N LYS A 73 -16.32 9.88 -0.73
CA LYS A 73 -16.49 11.25 -0.23
C LYS A 73 -15.24 12.12 -0.43
N SER A 74 -14.18 11.59 -1.04
CA SER A 74 -13.01 12.39 -1.40
C SER A 74 -13.38 13.39 -2.49
N GLY A 75 -12.97 14.64 -2.33
CA GLY A 75 -13.15 15.70 -3.30
C GLY A 75 -12.28 15.51 -4.55
N GLY A 76 -12.42 16.41 -5.51
CA GLY A 76 -11.68 16.39 -6.78
C GLY A 76 -12.24 15.38 -7.77
N GLU A 77 -11.43 15.11 -8.81
CA GLU A 77 -11.75 14.19 -9.90
C GLU A 77 -10.54 13.29 -10.19
N TYR A 78 -10.77 12.14 -10.84
CA TYR A 78 -9.71 11.22 -11.25
C TYR A 78 -8.70 11.92 -12.15
N GLY A 79 -7.43 11.91 -11.77
CA GLY A 79 -6.31 12.61 -12.40
C GLY A 79 -5.34 11.70 -13.18
N GLY A 80 -5.79 10.51 -13.60
CA GLY A 80 -5.01 9.61 -14.46
C GLY A 80 -3.81 8.94 -13.79
N GLY A 81 -3.76 8.89 -12.48
CA GLY A 81 -2.63 8.32 -11.71
C GLY A 81 -1.49 9.32 -11.49
N ILE A 82 -1.63 10.56 -11.95
CA ILE A 82 -0.65 11.62 -11.77
C ILE A 82 -1.03 12.48 -10.56
N ASP A 83 -2.23 13.04 -10.57
CA ASP A 83 -2.69 13.89 -9.48
C ASP A 83 -2.90 13.11 -8.19
N GLU A 84 -3.21 11.82 -8.28
CA GLU A 84 -3.33 10.91 -7.13
C GLU A 84 -2.01 10.75 -6.36
N GLN A 85 -0.86 11.09 -6.95
CA GLN A 85 0.42 11.12 -6.23
C GLN A 85 0.43 12.19 -5.14
N GLU A 86 -0.25 13.32 -5.35
CA GLU A 86 -0.42 14.33 -4.31
C GLU A 86 -1.29 13.83 -3.15
N ASP A 87 -2.29 12.96 -3.44
CA ASP A 87 -3.11 12.34 -2.41
C ASP A 87 -2.28 11.43 -1.50
N VAL A 88 -1.33 10.67 -2.10
CA VAL A 88 -0.39 9.84 -1.32
C VAL A 88 0.53 10.70 -0.47
N LYS A 89 1.05 11.82 -1.00
CA LYS A 89 1.89 12.76 -0.22
C LYS A 89 1.11 13.35 0.95
N ALA A 90 -0.15 13.78 0.72
CA ALA A 90 -1.01 14.29 1.77
C ALA A 90 -1.29 13.24 2.86
N ALA A 91 -1.45 11.97 2.47
CA ALA A 91 -1.57 10.86 3.42
C ALA A 91 -0.29 10.64 4.24
N LEU A 92 0.90 10.76 3.62
CA LEU A 92 2.19 10.72 4.32
C LEU A 92 2.33 11.88 5.32
N ASP A 93 1.92 13.09 4.93
CA ASP A 93 1.93 14.26 5.81
C ASP A 93 1.02 14.04 7.03
N LEU A 94 -0.19 13.52 6.80
CA LEU A 94 -1.11 13.18 7.88
C LEU A 94 -0.51 12.16 8.85
N ILE A 95 0.10 11.09 8.35
CA ILE A 95 0.73 10.04 9.18
C ILE A 95 1.83 10.64 10.04
N THR A 96 2.71 11.45 9.47
CA THR A 96 3.83 12.05 10.22
C THR A 96 3.39 13.05 11.28
N LEU A 97 2.20 13.62 11.15
CA LEU A 97 1.61 14.54 12.14
C LEU A 97 0.76 13.83 13.20
N THR A 98 0.44 12.55 12.98
CA THR A 98 -0.43 11.80 13.90
C THR A 98 0.35 11.33 15.13
N SER A 99 -0.19 11.59 16.32
CA SER A 99 0.41 11.13 17.58
C SER A 99 0.30 9.60 17.70
N GLY A 100 1.32 8.99 18.33
CA GLY A 100 1.38 7.53 18.51
C GLY A 100 1.90 6.77 17.29
N ILE A 101 2.35 7.47 16.24
CA ILE A 101 3.04 6.89 15.09
C ILE A 101 4.55 7.03 15.26
N ASP A 102 5.27 5.93 15.01
CA ASP A 102 6.72 5.94 14.88
C ASP A 102 7.11 6.41 13.47
N ARG A 103 7.64 7.61 13.40
CA ARG A 103 7.96 8.30 12.14
C ARG A 103 9.15 7.71 11.40
N GLU A 104 10.00 6.93 12.08
CA GLU A 104 11.14 6.24 11.47
C GLU A 104 10.73 4.92 10.80
N ARG A 105 9.52 4.43 11.09
CA ARG A 105 9.00 3.16 10.59
C ARG A 105 7.68 3.36 9.84
N ILE A 106 7.77 3.99 8.65
CA ILE A 106 6.63 4.21 7.76
C ILE A 106 6.82 3.38 6.50
N GLY A 107 5.79 2.64 6.10
CA GLY A 107 5.72 1.86 4.87
C GLY A 107 4.59 2.29 3.96
N LEU A 108 4.64 1.82 2.71
CA LEU A 108 3.57 1.98 1.73
C LEU A 108 3.25 0.64 1.09
N ALA A 109 1.98 0.28 1.07
CA ALA A 109 1.44 -0.85 0.32
C ALA A 109 0.53 -0.34 -0.80
N GLY A 110 0.77 -0.77 -2.04
CA GLY A 110 -0.06 -0.41 -3.18
C GLY A 110 -0.65 -1.64 -3.87
N TYR A 111 -1.95 -1.62 -4.12
CA TYR A 111 -2.62 -2.67 -4.87
C TYR A 111 -3.00 -2.19 -6.27
N SER A 112 -2.50 -2.90 -7.29
CA SER A 112 -2.78 -2.63 -8.72
C SER A 112 -2.45 -1.16 -9.08
N PHE A 113 -3.43 -0.36 -9.46
CA PHE A 113 -3.32 1.08 -9.68
C PHE A 113 -2.67 1.79 -8.48
N GLY A 114 -3.05 1.42 -7.25
CA GLY A 114 -2.47 1.98 -6.04
C GLY A 114 -0.96 1.77 -5.93
N ALA A 115 -0.41 0.70 -6.51
CA ALA A 115 1.03 0.54 -6.66
C ALA A 115 1.58 1.51 -7.73
N GLY A 116 0.89 1.66 -8.87
CA GLY A 116 1.27 2.59 -9.93
C GLY A 116 1.39 4.03 -9.45
N VAL A 117 0.49 4.45 -8.56
CA VAL A 117 0.51 5.79 -7.94
C VAL A 117 1.50 5.88 -6.78
N GLY A 118 1.51 4.86 -5.91
CA GLY A 118 2.28 4.89 -4.67
C GLY A 118 3.78 4.73 -4.87
N VAL A 119 4.22 3.90 -5.83
CA VAL A 119 5.65 3.65 -6.10
C VAL A 119 6.41 4.93 -6.43
N PRO A 120 5.98 5.78 -7.37
CA PRO A 120 6.68 7.02 -7.68
C PRO A 120 6.85 7.96 -6.48
N VAL A 121 5.89 7.96 -5.57
CA VAL A 121 5.97 8.74 -4.33
C VAL A 121 6.92 8.08 -3.35
N ALA A 122 6.72 6.78 -3.06
CA ALA A 122 7.51 6.06 -2.08
C ALA A 122 9.02 6.02 -2.41
N VAL A 123 9.37 5.97 -3.69
CA VAL A 123 10.78 5.97 -4.11
C VAL A 123 11.47 7.30 -3.77
N ARG A 124 10.76 8.41 -3.92
CA ARG A 124 11.32 9.77 -3.74
C ARG A 124 11.18 10.32 -2.32
N ASP A 125 10.23 9.82 -1.55
CA ASP A 125 9.94 10.32 -0.20
C ASP A 125 10.73 9.51 0.83
N GLU A 126 11.70 10.15 1.48
CA GLU A 126 12.60 9.50 2.44
C GLU A 126 11.88 8.99 3.70
N ARG A 127 10.68 9.48 3.99
CA ARG A 127 9.86 8.99 5.11
C ARG A 127 9.40 7.55 4.92
N VAL A 128 9.24 7.11 3.67
CA VAL A 128 8.87 5.72 3.37
C VAL A 128 10.12 4.84 3.40
N SER A 129 10.16 3.90 4.33
CA SER A 129 11.30 2.99 4.52
C SER A 129 11.10 1.61 3.87
N LEU A 130 9.85 1.16 3.69
CA LEU A 130 9.50 -0.15 3.13
C LEU A 130 8.36 -0.02 2.11
N LEU A 131 8.39 -0.85 1.06
CA LEU A 131 7.41 -0.81 -0.02
C LEU A 131 6.88 -2.22 -0.34
N ALA A 132 5.56 -2.41 -0.28
CA ALA A 132 4.89 -3.63 -0.73
C ALA A 132 4.01 -3.35 -1.95
N MET A 133 4.05 -4.25 -2.93
CA MET A 133 3.31 -4.15 -4.19
C MET A 133 2.48 -5.40 -4.42
N VAL A 134 1.17 -5.25 -4.49
CA VAL A 134 0.21 -6.32 -4.74
C VAL A 134 -0.33 -6.19 -6.17
N SER A 135 -0.09 -7.19 -7.02
CA SER A 135 -0.48 -7.18 -8.45
C SER A 135 -0.18 -5.82 -9.12
N PRO A 136 1.06 -5.33 -9.09
CA PRO A 136 1.39 -3.92 -9.37
C PRO A 136 1.16 -3.54 -10.84
N ALA A 137 0.32 -2.54 -11.08
CA ALA A 137 0.09 -1.94 -12.39
C ALA A 137 1.00 -0.70 -12.55
N LEU A 138 2.27 -0.94 -12.83
CA LEU A 138 3.27 0.12 -13.02
C LEU A 138 3.45 0.45 -14.50
N LEU A 139 3.61 1.74 -14.79
CA LEU A 139 4.12 2.20 -16.08
C LEU A 139 5.63 1.97 -16.16
N ASP A 140 6.20 2.04 -17.37
CA ASP A 140 7.64 1.87 -17.59
C ASP A 140 8.49 2.80 -16.73
N SER A 141 8.04 4.03 -16.53
CA SER A 141 8.69 5.00 -15.65
C SER A 141 8.72 4.55 -14.17
N GLY A 142 7.68 3.86 -13.71
CA GLY A 142 7.63 3.30 -12.36
C GLY A 142 8.62 2.15 -12.18
N TRP A 143 8.73 1.28 -13.18
CA TRP A 143 9.75 0.22 -13.19
C TRP A 143 11.16 0.77 -13.18
N GLN A 144 11.42 1.83 -13.98
CA GLN A 144 12.73 2.47 -13.99
C GLN A 144 13.08 3.08 -12.62
N GLN A 145 12.10 3.72 -11.95
CA GLN A 145 12.30 4.26 -10.61
C GLN A 145 12.59 3.16 -9.56
N LEU A 146 11.94 1.99 -9.68
CA LEU A 146 12.24 0.85 -8.79
C LEU A 146 13.67 0.33 -8.95
N LYS A 147 14.24 0.38 -10.16
CA LYS A 147 15.64 -0.01 -10.40
C LYS A 147 16.64 0.90 -9.69
N GLU A 148 16.29 2.14 -9.45
CA GLU A 148 17.13 3.13 -8.76
C GLU A 148 16.87 3.21 -7.25
N CYS A 149 15.85 2.49 -6.75
CA CYS A 149 15.41 2.55 -5.37
C CYS A 149 16.13 1.50 -4.51
N SER A 150 16.84 1.95 -3.48
CA SER A 150 17.54 1.08 -2.51
C SER A 150 16.67 0.64 -1.32
N LYS A 151 15.41 1.08 -1.24
CA LYS A 151 14.52 0.68 -0.13
C LYS A 151 14.13 -0.78 -0.26
N PRO A 152 14.04 -1.54 0.86
CA PRO A 152 13.54 -2.92 0.82
C PRO A 152 12.12 -2.99 0.26
N LYS A 153 11.89 -3.95 -0.64
CA LYS A 153 10.64 -4.12 -1.37
C LYS A 153 10.14 -5.56 -1.30
N PHE A 154 8.83 -5.69 -1.37
CA PHE A 154 8.11 -6.95 -1.54
C PHE A 154 7.14 -6.84 -2.72
N MET A 155 7.01 -7.89 -3.49
CA MET A 155 6.06 -7.97 -4.59
C MET A 155 5.32 -9.30 -4.53
N ILE A 156 4.02 -9.26 -4.77
CA ILE A 156 3.17 -10.44 -4.80
C ILE A 156 2.16 -10.36 -5.95
N SER A 157 1.93 -11.48 -6.63
CA SER A 157 0.97 -11.61 -7.71
C SER A 157 0.23 -12.94 -7.62
N GLY A 158 -0.93 -13.03 -8.27
CA GLY A 158 -1.65 -14.28 -8.42
C GLY A 158 -1.23 -15.04 -9.68
N SER A 159 -1.16 -16.38 -9.63
CA SER A 159 -0.79 -17.17 -10.81
C SER A 159 -1.84 -17.10 -11.94
N HIS A 160 -3.08 -16.74 -11.62
CA HIS A 160 -4.18 -16.52 -12.57
C HIS A 160 -4.50 -15.01 -12.76
N ASP A 161 -3.54 -14.13 -12.43
CA ASP A 161 -3.68 -12.71 -12.72
C ASP A 161 -3.58 -12.48 -14.24
N PHE A 162 -4.75 -12.24 -14.86
CA PHE A 162 -4.86 -12.04 -16.31
C PHE A 162 -4.74 -10.55 -16.71
N ILE A 163 -4.73 -9.63 -15.73
CA ILE A 163 -4.54 -8.18 -15.94
C ILE A 163 -3.06 -7.86 -15.89
N ILE A 164 -2.37 -8.36 -14.88
CA ILE A 164 -0.92 -8.22 -14.68
C ILE A 164 -0.32 -9.62 -14.53
N PRO A 165 -0.10 -10.34 -15.64
CA PRO A 165 0.42 -11.71 -15.58
C PRO A 165 1.77 -11.78 -14.86
N PRO A 166 1.96 -12.72 -13.91
CA PRO A 166 3.20 -12.82 -13.16
C PRO A 166 4.44 -13.01 -14.03
N GLN A 167 4.30 -13.63 -15.21
CA GLN A 167 5.38 -13.80 -16.18
C GLN A 167 5.91 -12.47 -16.73
N GLN A 168 5.06 -11.43 -16.81
CA GLN A 168 5.49 -10.08 -17.16
C GLN A 168 6.27 -9.42 -16.01
N LEU A 169 5.91 -9.72 -14.77
CA LEU A 169 6.61 -9.19 -13.59
C LEU A 169 8.01 -9.81 -13.44
N GLU A 170 8.18 -11.08 -13.75
CA GLU A 170 9.45 -11.81 -13.60
C GLU A 170 10.63 -11.13 -14.32
N GLN A 171 10.37 -10.49 -15.46
CA GLN A 171 11.44 -9.76 -16.18
C GLN A 171 11.90 -8.52 -15.42
N TYR A 172 11.00 -7.86 -14.67
CA TYR A 172 11.34 -6.67 -13.86
C TYR A 172 11.94 -7.04 -12.50
N VAL A 173 11.50 -8.16 -11.94
CA VAL A 173 11.96 -8.68 -10.64
C VAL A 173 13.49 -8.85 -10.60
N ARG A 174 14.09 -9.39 -11.66
CA ARG A 174 15.53 -9.64 -11.72
C ARG A 174 16.39 -8.37 -11.63
N ASP A 175 15.86 -7.27 -12.13
CA ASP A 175 16.56 -5.99 -12.21
C ASP A 175 16.20 -5.03 -11.08
N THR A 176 15.33 -5.45 -10.14
CA THR A 176 14.88 -4.61 -9.04
C THR A 176 15.75 -4.82 -7.81
N PRO A 177 16.61 -3.84 -7.43
CA PRO A 177 17.47 -3.97 -6.26
C PRO A 177 16.65 -4.00 -4.97
N GLU A 178 17.19 -4.62 -3.91
CA GLU A 178 16.53 -4.74 -2.60
C GLU A 178 15.10 -5.30 -2.66
N LEU A 179 14.76 -6.03 -3.71
CA LEU A 179 13.57 -6.87 -3.73
C LEU A 179 13.81 -8.08 -2.84
N ARG A 180 13.23 -8.05 -1.64
CA ARG A 180 13.42 -9.08 -0.62
C ARG A 180 12.74 -10.37 -1.02
N GLU A 181 11.57 -10.26 -1.64
CA GLU A 181 10.79 -11.41 -2.05
C GLU A 181 9.83 -11.05 -3.18
N PHE A 182 9.68 -11.97 -4.12
CA PHE A 182 8.60 -11.98 -5.11
C PHE A 182 7.84 -13.28 -4.98
N GLU A 183 6.57 -13.21 -4.63
CA GLU A 183 5.70 -14.37 -4.48
C GLU A 183 4.62 -14.43 -5.56
N VAL A 184 4.31 -15.65 -5.98
CA VAL A 184 3.19 -15.94 -6.89
C VAL A 184 2.27 -16.94 -6.21
N ILE A 185 1.07 -16.49 -5.83
CA ILE A 185 0.08 -17.33 -5.15
C ILE A 185 -0.69 -18.16 -6.15
N SER A 186 -0.62 -19.47 -5.99
CA SER A 186 -1.27 -20.42 -6.89
C SER A 186 -2.80 -20.30 -6.82
N GLY A 187 -3.47 -20.14 -7.96
CA GLY A 187 -4.92 -20.02 -8.07
C GLY A 187 -5.48 -18.62 -7.87
N ALA A 188 -4.73 -17.70 -7.25
CA ALA A 188 -5.19 -16.33 -7.07
C ALA A 188 -5.24 -15.58 -8.41
N ASN A 189 -6.28 -14.76 -8.59
CA ASN A 189 -6.42 -13.85 -9.72
C ASN A 189 -6.11 -12.40 -9.32
N HIS A 190 -6.25 -11.46 -10.25
CA HIS A 190 -5.99 -10.04 -10.00
C HIS A 190 -6.81 -9.45 -8.84
N PHE A 191 -8.03 -9.96 -8.61
CA PHE A 191 -8.97 -9.44 -7.62
C PHE A 191 -8.82 -10.07 -6.24
N TRP A 192 -7.98 -11.11 -6.11
CA TRP A 192 -7.67 -11.82 -4.86
C TRP A 192 -8.87 -12.46 -4.15
N GLN A 193 -9.97 -12.68 -4.87
CA GLN A 193 -11.18 -13.27 -4.31
C GLN A 193 -10.91 -14.67 -3.72
N GLY A 194 -11.16 -14.82 -2.41
CA GLY A 194 -10.87 -16.04 -1.65
C GLY A 194 -9.41 -16.17 -1.22
N TYR A 195 -8.56 -15.20 -1.52
CA TYR A 195 -7.13 -15.14 -1.17
C TYR A 195 -6.77 -13.87 -0.39
N GLU A 196 -7.80 -13.11 0.06
CA GLU A 196 -7.61 -11.83 0.74
C GLU A 196 -6.78 -11.98 2.02
N ASP A 197 -7.06 -13.01 2.82
CA ASP A 197 -6.31 -13.25 4.07
C ASP A 197 -4.87 -13.69 3.79
N GLU A 198 -4.64 -14.49 2.75
CA GLU A 198 -3.31 -14.96 2.38
C GLU A 198 -2.41 -13.81 1.92
N VAL A 199 -2.89 -12.98 0.98
CA VAL A 199 -2.12 -11.81 0.53
C VAL A 199 -1.89 -10.80 1.65
N ALA A 200 -2.88 -10.62 2.54
CA ALA A 200 -2.78 -9.72 3.67
C ALA A 200 -1.73 -10.18 4.69
N ASP A 201 -1.67 -11.48 4.98
CA ASP A 201 -0.67 -12.06 5.88
C ASP A 201 0.75 -11.89 5.33
N LYS A 202 0.97 -12.18 4.04
CA LYS A 202 2.25 -11.99 3.37
C LYS A 202 2.73 -10.53 3.41
N VAL A 203 1.86 -9.59 3.08
CA VAL A 203 2.15 -8.16 3.16
C VAL A 203 2.48 -7.74 4.60
N ALA A 204 1.69 -8.19 5.59
CA ALA A 204 1.92 -7.83 6.98
C ALA A 204 3.23 -8.40 7.54
N ARG A 205 3.57 -9.65 7.21
CA ARG A 205 4.86 -10.28 7.58
C ARG A 205 6.05 -9.51 7.00
N PHE A 206 6.00 -9.12 5.74
CA PHE A 206 7.04 -8.31 5.15
C PHE A 206 7.30 -7.03 5.95
N PHE A 207 6.24 -6.28 6.28
CA PHE A 207 6.38 -5.06 7.08
C PHE A 207 6.83 -5.34 8.51
N ALA A 208 6.28 -6.37 9.17
CA ALA A 208 6.67 -6.74 10.53
C ALA A 208 8.17 -7.08 10.60
N ASN A 209 8.65 -7.91 9.68
CA ASN A 209 10.07 -8.27 9.59
C ASN A 209 10.94 -7.04 9.31
N GLY A 210 10.55 -6.20 8.36
CA GLY A 210 11.29 -4.98 8.00
C GLY A 210 11.31 -3.94 9.12
N PHE A 211 10.28 -3.88 9.95
CA PHE A 211 10.21 -3.02 11.13
C PHE A 211 10.74 -3.67 12.42
N SER A 212 11.28 -4.88 12.34
CA SER A 212 11.81 -5.64 13.48
C SER A 212 10.77 -5.89 14.58
N LEU A 213 9.54 -6.21 14.18
CA LEU A 213 8.46 -6.58 15.08
C LEU A 213 8.40 -8.12 15.24
N THR A 214 7.93 -8.58 16.39
CA THR A 214 7.61 -10.00 16.60
C THR A 214 6.26 -10.33 15.97
N GLU A 215 6.14 -11.56 15.43
CA GLU A 215 4.85 -12.04 14.93
C GLU A 215 3.80 -12.10 16.06
N PRO A 216 2.52 -11.86 15.76
CA PRO A 216 1.46 -12.05 16.74
C PRO A 216 1.39 -13.52 17.17
N GLY A 217 1.34 -13.74 18.47
CA GLY A 217 1.16 -15.05 19.06
C GLY A 217 -0.24 -15.65 18.81
#